data_2567d2221e0bfff056a4f2321b9b3b9a
#
_entry.id   2567d2221e0bfff056a4f2321b9b3b9a
#
_cell.length_a   1.000
_cell.length_b   1.000
_cell.length_c   1.000
_cell.angle_alpha   90.00
_cell.angle_beta   90.00
_cell.angle_gamma   90.00
#
_symmetry.space_group_name_H-M   'P 1'
#
loop_
_entity.id
_entity.type
_entity.pdbx_description
1 polymer ?
#
loop_
_entity_poly.entity_id
_entity_poly.type
_entity_poly.pdbx_seq_one_letter_code
_entity_poly.pdbx_strand_id
1 'polypeptide(L)'
;INVDLAKELTLTGRIFDANYAKDIGLVTHLDESPISKAQALAEEMLQRSPDALTAAKRVLDAMQHEPKKSLRLEKIWQLKLLLGKNSKLARKKDKNPEVQFLPRQYK
;
A
#
# COMPACT_ATOMS: atom_id res chain seq x y z
N ILE A 1 10.61 9.08 -6.27
CA ILE A 1 11.81 9.88 -6.62
C ILE A 1 12.31 9.47 -8.00
N ASN A 2 12.75 10.45 -8.78
CA ASN A 2 13.37 10.21 -10.08
C ASN A 2 14.72 9.50 -9.94
N VAL A 3 15.01 8.53 -10.81
CA VAL A 3 16.23 7.71 -10.78
C VAL A 3 17.50 8.57 -10.92
N ASP A 4 17.48 9.59 -11.75
CA ASP A 4 18.65 10.45 -11.97
C ASP A 4 18.96 11.30 -10.74
N LEU A 5 17.92 11.81 -10.07
CA LEU A 5 18.06 12.51 -8.81
C LEU A 5 18.53 11.58 -7.69
N ALA A 6 18.04 10.34 -7.66
CA ALA A 6 18.51 9.33 -6.70
C ALA A 6 20.01 9.04 -6.89
N LYS A 7 20.46 8.91 -8.14
CA LYS A 7 21.88 8.76 -8.47
C LYS A 7 22.70 9.98 -8.02
N GLU A 8 22.26 11.19 -8.34
CA GLU A 8 22.93 12.43 -7.94
C GLU A 8 23.14 12.46 -6.42
N LEU A 9 22.06 12.28 -5.66
CA LEU A 9 22.12 12.33 -4.19
C LEU A 9 23.03 11.23 -3.61
N THR A 10 22.95 10.02 -4.15
CA THR A 10 23.76 8.88 -3.70
C THR A 10 25.23 9.08 -4.01
N LEU A 11 25.55 9.51 -5.23
CA LEU A 11 26.95 9.65 -5.66
C LEU A 11 27.64 10.88 -5.05
N THR A 12 26.88 11.93 -4.76
CA THR A 12 27.43 13.14 -4.12
C THR A 12 27.50 13.03 -2.59
N GLY A 13 26.72 12.12 -1.99
CA GLY A 13 26.59 12.04 -0.52
C GLY A 13 26.03 13.32 0.11
N ARG A 14 25.25 14.12 -0.66
CA ARG A 14 24.71 15.39 -0.19
C ARG A 14 23.77 15.21 0.98
N ILE A 15 23.98 16.00 2.03
CA ILE A 15 23.07 16.08 3.17
C ILE A 15 21.93 17.05 2.82
N PHE A 16 20.70 16.65 3.07
CA PHE A 16 19.51 17.47 2.85
C PHE A 16 18.49 17.27 3.98
N ASP A 17 17.58 18.21 4.13
CA ASP A 17 16.56 18.20 5.18
C ASP A 17 15.30 17.39 4.80
N ALA A 18 14.39 17.26 5.76
CA ALA A 18 13.16 16.50 5.60
C ALA A 18 12.19 17.16 4.59
N ASN A 19 12.16 18.49 4.50
CA ASN A 19 11.29 19.18 3.54
C ASN A 19 11.73 18.88 2.11
N TYR A 20 13.02 18.98 1.84
CA TYR A 20 13.57 18.59 0.55
C TYR A 20 13.29 17.13 0.22
N ALA A 21 13.44 16.22 1.20
CA ALA A 21 13.10 14.80 0.99
C ALA A 21 11.63 14.59 0.60
N LYS A 22 10.72 15.38 1.16
CA LYS A 22 9.30 15.35 0.80
C LYS A 22 9.06 15.93 -0.61
N ASP A 23 9.66 17.05 -0.91
CA ASP A 23 9.48 17.75 -2.19
C ASP A 23 9.93 16.88 -3.38
N ILE A 24 11.00 16.12 -3.21
CA ILE A 24 11.49 15.18 -4.23
C ILE A 24 10.78 13.81 -4.23
N GLY A 25 9.82 13.60 -3.34
CA GLY A 25 9.07 12.35 -3.24
C GLY A 25 9.83 11.17 -2.61
N LEU A 26 10.91 11.44 -1.87
CA LEU A 26 11.65 10.40 -1.14
C LEU A 26 10.85 9.91 0.07
N VAL A 27 10.11 10.80 0.72
CA VAL A 27 9.17 10.48 1.79
C VAL A 27 7.78 11.01 1.45
N THR A 28 6.75 10.29 1.88
CA THR A 28 5.35 10.67 1.61
C THR A 28 4.77 11.60 2.66
N HIS A 29 5.20 11.47 3.90
CA HIS A 29 4.70 12.26 5.02
C HIS A 29 5.85 12.82 5.84
N LEU A 30 5.63 14.02 6.38
CA LEU A 30 6.41 14.59 7.47
C LEU A 30 5.47 14.82 8.63
N ASP A 31 5.87 14.40 9.82
CA ASP A 31 5.08 14.57 11.03
C ASP A 31 6.02 14.71 12.22
N GLU A 32 5.64 15.53 13.19
CA GLU A 32 6.39 15.68 14.45
C GLU A 32 6.34 14.40 15.30
N SER A 33 5.28 13.59 15.12
CA SER A 33 5.10 12.29 15.74
C SER A 33 4.92 11.20 14.68
N PRO A 34 6.00 10.73 14.02
CA PRO A 34 5.91 9.79 12.90
C PRO A 34 5.29 8.45 13.30
N ILE A 35 5.50 7.99 14.53
CA ILE A 35 4.90 6.75 15.03
C ILE A 35 3.37 6.88 15.13
N SER A 36 2.87 7.99 15.67
CA SER A 36 1.42 8.26 15.74
C SER A 36 0.80 8.34 14.36
N LYS A 37 1.50 8.97 13.40
CA LYS A 37 1.05 9.04 12.01
C LYS A 37 1.00 7.66 11.36
N ALA A 38 2.01 6.83 11.59
CA ALA A 38 2.04 5.45 11.09
C ALA A 38 0.91 4.60 11.68
N GLN A 39 0.63 4.74 12.98
CA GLN A 39 -0.49 4.07 13.64
C GLN A 39 -1.83 4.49 13.04
N ALA A 40 -2.05 5.79 12.83
CA ALA A 40 -3.26 6.30 12.20
C ALA A 40 -3.48 5.72 10.80
N LEU A 41 -2.41 5.63 9.98
CA LEU A 41 -2.47 4.99 8.66
C LEU A 41 -2.78 3.49 8.77
N ALA A 42 -2.20 2.80 9.74
CA ALA A 42 -2.50 1.38 9.98
C ALA A 42 -3.98 1.18 10.37
N GLU A 43 -4.53 2.03 11.23
CA GLU A 43 -5.94 1.98 11.62
C GLU A 43 -6.87 2.24 10.42
N GLU A 44 -6.50 3.18 9.55
CA GLU A 44 -7.23 3.41 8.30
C GLU A 44 -7.22 2.17 7.39
N MET A 45 -6.08 1.49 7.26
CA MET A 45 -5.96 0.24 6.52
C MET A 45 -6.81 -0.89 7.12
N LEU A 46 -6.91 -0.97 8.45
CA LEU A 46 -7.74 -1.97 9.13
C LEU A 46 -9.24 -1.87 8.81
N GLN A 47 -9.70 -0.74 8.27
CA GLN A 47 -11.07 -0.58 7.77
C GLN A 47 -11.30 -1.25 6.41
N ARG A 48 -10.26 -1.76 5.78
CA ARG A 48 -10.30 -2.42 4.46
C ARG A 48 -10.21 -3.94 4.60
N SER A 49 -10.66 -4.64 3.56
CA SER A 49 -10.52 -6.10 3.51
C SER A 49 -9.03 -6.51 3.56
N PRO A 50 -8.62 -7.40 4.46
CA PRO A 50 -7.24 -7.88 4.54
C PRO A 50 -6.78 -8.59 3.25
N ASP A 51 -7.66 -9.27 2.55
CA ASP A 51 -7.35 -9.89 1.26
C ASP A 51 -7.13 -8.83 0.18
N ALA A 52 -7.94 -7.75 0.17
CA ALA A 52 -7.77 -6.63 -0.74
C ALA A 52 -6.43 -5.88 -0.52
N LEU A 53 -6.05 -5.65 0.73
CA LEU A 53 -4.74 -5.05 1.06
C LEU A 53 -3.59 -5.93 0.58
N THR A 54 -3.68 -7.25 0.80
CA THR A 54 -2.68 -8.21 0.35
C THR A 54 -2.57 -8.21 -1.18
N ALA A 55 -3.70 -8.24 -1.88
CA ALA A 55 -3.75 -8.20 -3.33
C ALA A 55 -3.14 -6.91 -3.89
N ALA A 56 -3.55 -5.76 -3.37
CA ALA A 56 -3.03 -4.45 -3.79
C ALA A 56 -1.52 -4.36 -3.60
N LYS A 57 -1.02 -4.75 -2.43
CA LYS A 57 0.43 -4.74 -2.15
C LYS A 57 1.19 -5.60 -3.16
N ARG A 58 0.75 -6.82 -3.41
CA ARG A 58 1.45 -7.73 -4.34
C ARG A 58 1.43 -7.24 -5.78
N VAL A 59 0.31 -6.67 -6.23
CA VAL A 59 0.20 -6.08 -7.57
C VAL A 59 1.15 -4.89 -7.72
N LEU A 60 1.18 -3.98 -6.74
CA LEU A 60 2.05 -2.81 -6.76
C LEU A 60 3.53 -3.20 -6.72
N ASP A 61 3.92 -4.16 -5.86
CA ASP A 61 5.29 -4.67 -5.80
C ASP A 61 5.71 -5.31 -7.15
N ALA A 62 4.82 -6.07 -7.79
CA ALA A 62 5.07 -6.66 -9.10
C ALA A 62 5.20 -5.62 -10.23
N MET A 63 4.45 -4.53 -10.17
CA MET A 63 4.56 -3.42 -11.14
C MET A 63 5.95 -2.78 -11.14
N GLN A 64 6.60 -2.71 -9.98
CA GLN A 64 7.95 -2.16 -9.88
C GLN A 64 9.03 -3.08 -10.47
N HIS A 65 8.86 -4.38 -10.37
CA HIS A 65 9.88 -5.37 -10.75
C HIS A 65 9.61 -6.05 -12.08
N GLU A 66 8.37 -6.36 -12.39
CA GLU A 66 7.97 -7.12 -13.58
C GLU A 66 6.61 -6.67 -14.13
N PRO A 67 6.54 -5.57 -14.90
CA PRO A 67 5.26 -4.99 -15.37
C PRO A 67 4.36 -5.97 -16.14
N LYS A 68 4.93 -6.92 -16.89
CA LYS A 68 4.15 -7.92 -17.62
C LYS A 68 3.48 -8.95 -16.73
N LYS A 69 4.11 -9.29 -15.59
CA LYS A 69 3.53 -10.19 -14.59
C LYS A 69 2.47 -9.51 -13.73
N SER A 70 2.52 -8.19 -13.59
CA SER A 70 1.56 -7.44 -12.77
C SER A 70 0.12 -7.57 -13.27
N LEU A 71 -0.10 -7.49 -14.58
CA LEU A 71 -1.44 -7.66 -15.18
C LEU A 71 -2.02 -9.05 -14.93
N ARG A 72 -1.19 -10.09 -15.01
CA ARG A 72 -1.61 -11.47 -14.71
C ARG A 72 -1.94 -11.65 -13.24
N LEU A 73 -1.10 -11.11 -12.35
CA LEU A 73 -1.34 -11.12 -10.89
C LEU A 73 -2.62 -10.37 -10.53
N GLU A 74 -2.86 -9.21 -11.13
CA GLU A 74 -4.07 -8.43 -10.91
C GLU A 74 -5.33 -9.26 -11.20
N LYS A 75 -5.39 -9.94 -12.36
CA LYS A 75 -6.51 -10.79 -12.74
C LYS A 75 -6.71 -11.96 -11.76
N ILE A 76 -5.63 -12.63 -11.35
CA ILE A 76 -5.67 -13.73 -10.39
C ILE A 76 -6.19 -13.25 -9.04
N TRP A 77 -5.70 -12.10 -8.56
CA TRP A 77 -6.13 -11.56 -7.29
C TRP A 77 -7.57 -11.05 -7.31
N GLN A 78 -8.01 -10.42 -8.41
CA GLN A 78 -9.41 -10.04 -8.59
C GLN A 78 -10.33 -11.25 -8.46
N LEU A 79 -9.99 -12.38 -9.10
CA LEU A 79 -10.77 -13.61 -9.00
C LEU A 79 -10.79 -14.16 -7.56
N LYS A 80 -9.64 -14.21 -6.90
CA LYS A 80 -9.55 -14.63 -5.49
C LYS A 80 -10.39 -13.76 -4.57
N LEU A 81 -10.35 -12.44 -4.76
CA LEU A 81 -11.13 -11.50 -3.96
C LEU A 81 -12.64 -11.69 -4.17
N LEU A 82 -13.09 -11.89 -5.41
CA LEU A 82 -14.51 -12.13 -5.73
C LEU A 82 -15.04 -13.42 -5.09
N LEU A 83 -14.22 -14.47 -5.04
CA LEU A 83 -14.58 -15.76 -4.45
C LEU A 83 -14.40 -15.78 -2.94
N GLY A 84 -13.64 -14.86 -2.37
CA GLY A 84 -13.34 -14.79 -0.95
C GLY A 84 -14.53 -14.30 -0.11
N LYS A 85 -14.59 -14.74 1.14
CA LYS A 85 -15.62 -14.35 2.11
C LYS A 85 -15.52 -12.86 2.50
N ASN A 86 -14.31 -12.31 2.56
CA ASN A 86 -14.09 -10.90 2.91
C ASN A 86 -14.66 -9.91 1.88
N SER A 87 -14.78 -10.30 0.62
CA SER A 87 -15.41 -9.46 -0.40
C SER A 87 -16.90 -9.24 -0.12
N LYS A 88 -17.59 -10.29 0.35
CA LYS A 88 -18.99 -10.19 0.80
C LYS A 88 -19.12 -9.34 2.07
N LEU A 89 -18.18 -9.52 3.00
CA LEU A 89 -18.14 -8.73 4.24
C LEU A 89 -17.84 -7.25 3.97
N ALA A 90 -16.96 -6.93 3.00
CA ALA A 90 -16.70 -5.56 2.59
C ALA A 90 -17.97 -4.85 2.10
N ARG A 91 -18.77 -5.52 1.26
CA ARG A 91 -20.05 -4.99 0.78
C ARG A 91 -21.07 -4.80 1.91
N LYS A 92 -21.10 -5.70 2.91
CA LYS A 92 -21.92 -5.55 4.10
C LYS A 92 -21.42 -4.40 4.99
N LYS A 93 -20.10 -4.22 5.11
CA LYS A 93 -19.49 -3.16 5.91
C LYS A 93 -19.80 -1.77 5.38
N ASP A 94 -19.97 -1.59 4.08
CA ASP A 94 -20.39 -0.31 3.47
C ASP A 94 -21.79 0.12 3.98
N LYS A 95 -22.66 -0.83 4.31
CA LYS A 95 -24.00 -0.58 4.86
C LYS A 95 -24.04 -0.58 6.39
N ASN A 96 -23.17 -1.36 7.02
CA ASN A 96 -23.04 -1.49 8.48
C ASN A 96 -21.57 -1.47 8.89
N PRO A 97 -21.03 -0.33 9.42
CA PRO A 97 -19.63 -0.20 9.81
C PRO A 97 -19.17 -1.17 10.91
N GLU A 98 -20.07 -1.76 11.66
CA GLU A 98 -19.74 -2.72 12.74
C GLU A 98 -19.36 -4.11 12.24
N VAL A 99 -19.59 -4.42 10.97
CA VAL A 99 -19.22 -5.70 10.36
C VAL A 99 -17.70 -5.89 10.43
N GLN A 100 -17.27 -7.04 10.95
CA GLN A 100 -15.87 -7.41 11.09
C GLN A 100 -15.42 -8.28 9.92
N PHE A 101 -14.16 -8.06 9.47
CA PHE A 101 -13.53 -8.94 8.50
C PHE A 101 -13.04 -10.24 9.13
N LEU A 102 -13.02 -11.31 8.35
CA LEU A 102 -12.29 -12.53 8.67
C LEU A 102 -10.78 -12.30 8.47
N PRO A 103 -9.92 -13.11 9.12
CA PRO A 103 -8.49 -13.11 8.83
C PRO A 103 -8.21 -13.33 7.34
N ARG A 104 -7.04 -12.88 6.89
CA ARG A 104 -6.60 -13.07 5.50
C ARG A 104 -6.70 -14.53 5.06
N GLN A 105 -7.44 -14.78 3.97
CA GLN A 105 -7.68 -16.12 3.43
C GLN A 105 -6.61 -16.57 2.43
N TYR A 106 -5.97 -15.63 1.72
CA TYR A 106 -4.98 -15.89 0.68
C TYR A 106 -3.60 -15.40 1.10
N LYS A 107 -2.59 -16.23 0.86
CA LYS A 107 -1.17 -15.89 1.13
C LYS A 107 -0.49 -15.32 -0.09
#